data_40f9ae816c74f16d37b087e3cbb899e3
#
_entry.id   40f9ae816c74f16d37b087e3cbb899e3
#
_cell.length_a   1.000
_cell.length_b   1.000
_cell.length_c   1.000
_cell.angle_alpha   90.00
_cell.angle_beta   90.00
_cell.angle_gamma   90.00
#
_symmetry.space_group_name_H-M   'P 1'
#
loop_
_entity.id
_entity.type
_entity.pdbx_description
1 polymer ?
#
loop_
_entity_poly.entity_id
_entity_poly.type
_entity_poly.pdbx_seq_one_letter_code
_entity_poly.pdbx_strand_id
1 'polypeptide(L)'
;MSGSTKQSASNSNDGLIQLGVGGYSPTVPNPIPEADVTSERTDMDVIDELMTDHREALDLLDRIASTTDLDERRDLADTVISEVVRHAIAEEMYVYPAMREHLPDGEQAVEHDNQEHQELEEVMKRLEAVQASDPQFDALVHEMTDKLRHHAHDEETEQFPLLRDRVSREELIKLREKVDTAKKLAPTRPHPGAPHSALFHKLVGPGVGFVDRLRDKLTNRSNS
;
A
#
# COMPACT_ATOMS: atom_id res chain seq x y z
N MET A 1 38.93 -73.75 31.58
CA MET A 1 38.05 -74.92 31.59
C MET A 1 36.89 -74.53 30.75
N SER A 2 36.92 -74.98 29.55
CA SER A 2 35.99 -76.00 28.98
C SER A 2 34.55 -75.54 29.03
N GLY A 3 33.82 -75.54 28.00
CA GLY A 3 33.74 -76.17 26.67
C GLY A 3 32.58 -75.56 25.90
N SER A 4 32.78 -75.44 24.70
CA SER A 4 32.28 -76.09 23.49
C SER A 4 30.87 -76.73 23.57
N THR A 5 30.05 -76.32 22.65
CA THR A 5 29.35 -77.16 21.62
C THR A 5 28.25 -76.32 20.94
N LYS A 6 28.32 -76.06 19.73
CA LYS A 6 27.86 -76.63 18.45
C LYS A 6 26.37 -76.98 18.31
N GLN A 7 25.85 -76.52 17.17
CA GLN A 7 24.79 -77.04 16.29
C GLN A 7 23.41 -76.36 16.43
N SER A 8 22.59 -76.13 15.41
CA SER A 8 22.61 -76.40 13.98
C SER A 8 21.34 -75.74 13.43
N ALA A 9 21.46 -75.21 12.24
CA ALA A 9 20.45 -75.00 11.20
C ALA A 9 18.97 -75.27 11.46
N SER A 10 18.11 -74.31 11.12
CA SER A 10 17.01 -74.63 10.22
C SER A 10 16.41 -73.39 9.55
N ASN A 11 16.32 -73.48 8.29
CA ASN A 11 15.70 -72.69 7.29
C ASN A 11 14.17 -72.50 7.55
N SER A 12 13.62 -71.29 7.41
CA SER A 12 12.25 -71.14 6.90
C SER A 12 12.08 -69.72 6.36
N ASN A 13 11.89 -69.68 5.13
CA ASN A 13 11.36 -68.68 4.24
C ASN A 13 10.03 -68.17 4.76
N ASP A 14 9.84 -66.82 4.90
CA ASP A 14 8.50 -66.26 4.66
C ASP A 14 8.53 -64.74 4.53
N GLY A 15 8.05 -64.27 3.38
CA GLY A 15 7.13 -63.18 3.27
C GLY A 15 7.65 -61.76 3.50
N LEU A 16 8.45 -61.22 2.55
CA LEU A 16 8.58 -59.73 2.46
C LEU A 16 7.24 -59.19 1.91
N ILE A 17 6.45 -58.62 2.82
CA ILE A 17 5.38 -57.70 2.44
C ILE A 17 6.02 -56.36 2.09
N GLN A 18 6.12 -56.09 0.81
CA GLN A 18 6.57 -54.80 0.26
C GLN A 18 5.44 -53.80 0.44
N LEU A 19 5.48 -53.00 1.53
CA LEU A 19 4.62 -51.83 1.70
C LEU A 19 5.07 -50.79 0.68
N GLY A 20 4.29 -50.62 -0.38
CA GLY A 20 4.45 -49.52 -1.34
C GLY A 20 4.27 -48.17 -0.64
N VAL A 21 5.35 -47.46 -0.40
CA VAL A 21 5.34 -46.02 -0.08
C VAL A 21 4.92 -45.30 -1.36
N GLY A 22 3.63 -45.00 -1.45
CA GLY A 22 3.11 -44.07 -2.45
C GLY A 22 3.80 -42.74 -2.29
N GLY A 23 4.68 -42.43 -3.22
CA GLY A 23 5.34 -41.11 -3.27
C GLY A 23 4.30 -40.03 -3.46
N TYR A 24 4.06 -39.25 -2.40
CA TYR A 24 3.33 -37.98 -2.48
C TYR A 24 4.26 -36.96 -3.15
N SER A 25 4.09 -36.74 -4.45
CA SER A 25 4.70 -35.58 -5.14
C SER A 25 3.82 -34.37 -4.85
N PRO A 26 4.31 -33.36 -4.15
CA PRO A 26 3.58 -32.10 -4.04
C PRO A 26 3.50 -31.49 -5.44
N THR A 27 2.29 -31.41 -5.98
CA THR A 27 2.02 -30.59 -7.17
C THR A 27 2.27 -29.13 -6.80
N VAL A 28 3.40 -28.60 -7.27
CA VAL A 28 3.66 -27.16 -7.25
C VAL A 28 2.57 -26.50 -8.10
N PRO A 29 1.76 -25.59 -7.56
CA PRO A 29 0.79 -24.87 -8.37
C PRO A 29 1.54 -24.16 -9.50
N ASN A 30 1.01 -24.28 -10.72
CA ASN A 30 1.54 -23.58 -11.88
C ASN A 30 1.60 -22.09 -11.57
N PRO A 31 2.70 -21.39 -11.87
CA PRO A 31 2.74 -19.94 -11.74
C PRO A 31 1.64 -19.33 -12.63
N ILE A 32 0.86 -18.41 -12.07
CA ILE A 32 -0.15 -17.64 -12.80
C ILE A 32 0.55 -16.99 -13.99
N PRO A 33 0.03 -17.10 -15.23
CA PRO A 33 0.69 -16.48 -16.38
C PRO A 33 0.78 -14.95 -16.20
N GLU A 34 1.95 -14.36 -16.37
CA GLU A 34 2.18 -12.89 -16.28
C GLU A 34 1.23 -12.08 -17.17
N ALA A 35 0.66 -12.68 -18.22
CA ALA A 35 -0.31 -12.04 -19.10
C ALA A 35 -1.65 -11.71 -18.45
N ASP A 36 -2.02 -12.39 -17.36
CA ASP A 36 -3.31 -12.18 -16.68
C ASP A 36 -3.28 -10.96 -15.78
N VAL A 37 -2.17 -10.74 -15.08
CA VAL A 37 -1.98 -9.58 -14.18
C VAL A 37 -1.91 -8.26 -14.98
N THR A 38 -1.35 -8.28 -16.17
CA THR A 38 -1.28 -7.07 -17.03
C THR A 38 -2.61 -6.74 -17.69
N SER A 39 -3.45 -7.74 -17.97
CA SER A 39 -4.80 -7.53 -18.54
C SER A 39 -5.76 -6.94 -17.52
N GLU A 40 -5.71 -7.37 -16.26
CA GLU A 40 -6.55 -6.82 -15.19
C GLU A 40 -6.22 -5.34 -14.90
N ARG A 41 -4.93 -4.96 -14.92
CA ARG A 41 -4.53 -3.56 -14.73
C ARG A 41 -4.94 -2.62 -15.87
N THR A 42 -5.10 -3.12 -17.08
CA THR A 42 -5.54 -2.29 -18.22
C THR A 42 -7.02 -1.92 -18.15
N ASP A 43 -7.81 -2.68 -17.39
CA ASP A 43 -9.25 -2.47 -17.26
C ASP A 43 -9.66 -1.65 -16.02
N MET A 44 -8.74 -1.34 -15.11
CA MET A 44 -9.01 -0.53 -13.93
C MET A 44 -9.21 0.94 -14.30
N ASP A 45 -10.19 1.58 -13.71
CA ASP A 45 -10.38 3.04 -13.75
C ASP A 45 -9.72 3.75 -12.56
N VAL A 46 -9.82 5.07 -12.48
CA VAL A 46 -9.22 5.86 -11.40
C VAL A 46 -9.78 5.48 -10.02
N ILE A 47 -11.05 5.14 -9.93
CA ILE A 47 -11.69 4.77 -8.66
C ILE A 47 -11.15 3.44 -8.16
N ASP A 48 -10.98 2.45 -9.06
CA ASP A 48 -10.37 1.16 -8.70
C ASP A 48 -8.91 1.34 -8.19
N GLU A 49 -8.16 2.25 -8.79
CA GLU A 49 -6.80 2.60 -8.37
C GLU A 49 -6.78 3.23 -6.97
N LEU A 50 -7.63 4.26 -6.72
CA LEU A 50 -7.68 4.95 -5.44
C LEU A 50 -8.14 4.04 -4.30
N MET A 51 -9.17 3.23 -4.51
CA MET A 51 -9.61 2.22 -3.54
C MET A 51 -8.53 1.17 -3.25
N THR A 52 -7.66 0.90 -4.22
CA THR A 52 -6.50 0.01 -4.02
C THR A 52 -5.45 0.69 -3.15
N ASP A 53 -5.14 1.96 -3.40
CA ASP A 53 -4.22 2.76 -2.59
C ASP A 53 -4.66 2.81 -1.12
N HIS A 54 -5.95 3.06 -0.86
CA HIS A 54 -6.50 3.07 0.50
C HIS A 54 -6.26 1.75 1.23
N ARG A 55 -6.57 0.61 0.57
CA ARG A 55 -6.35 -0.72 1.16
C ARG A 55 -4.88 -0.97 1.44
N GLU A 56 -4.00 -0.68 0.48
CA GLU A 56 -2.56 -0.89 0.63
C GLU A 56 -1.98 -0.03 1.77
N ALA A 57 -2.43 1.22 1.90
CA ALA A 57 -2.01 2.09 2.99
C ALA A 57 -2.51 1.60 4.36
N LEU A 58 -3.77 1.16 4.46
CA LEU A 58 -4.32 0.57 5.69
C LEU A 58 -3.62 -0.74 6.05
N ASP A 59 -3.31 -1.60 5.07
CA ASP A 59 -2.55 -2.84 5.27
C ASP A 59 -1.13 -2.55 5.81
N LEU A 60 -0.46 -1.49 5.34
CA LEU A 60 0.82 -1.05 5.88
C LEU A 60 0.71 -0.61 7.34
N LEU A 61 -0.32 0.15 7.69
CA LEU A 61 -0.58 0.58 9.06
C LEU A 61 -0.87 -0.60 10.00
N ASP A 62 -1.64 -1.58 9.55
CA ASP A 62 -1.92 -2.81 10.30
C ASP A 62 -0.63 -3.64 10.50
N ARG A 63 0.25 -3.69 9.51
CA ARG A 63 1.57 -4.32 9.64
C ARG A 63 2.44 -3.60 10.66
N ILE A 64 2.47 -2.26 10.69
CA ILE A 64 3.19 -1.50 11.72
C ILE A 64 2.69 -1.86 13.11
N ALA A 65 1.38 -2.00 13.29
CA ALA A 65 0.79 -2.36 14.57
C ALA A 65 1.11 -3.81 15.02
N SER A 66 1.34 -4.72 14.06
CA SER A 66 1.55 -6.14 14.32
C SER A 66 3.03 -6.55 14.43
N THR A 67 3.99 -5.78 13.91
CA THR A 67 5.42 -6.07 14.04
C THR A 67 6.03 -5.45 15.30
N THR A 68 7.01 -6.15 15.89
CA THR A 68 7.77 -5.68 17.07
C THR A 68 9.19 -5.22 16.72
N ASP A 69 9.63 -5.43 15.49
CA ASP A 69 10.92 -4.97 15.00
C ASP A 69 10.85 -3.46 14.75
N LEU A 70 11.69 -2.70 15.44
CA LEU A 70 11.65 -1.24 15.43
C LEU A 70 12.12 -0.66 14.09
N ASP A 71 13.07 -1.29 13.43
CA ASP A 71 13.58 -0.84 12.15
C ASP A 71 12.52 -1.11 11.07
N GLU A 72 11.91 -2.31 11.04
CA GLU A 72 10.80 -2.61 10.15
C GLU A 72 9.61 -1.66 10.37
N ARG A 73 9.27 -1.35 11.63
CA ARG A 73 8.19 -0.39 11.95
C ARG A 73 8.46 1.00 11.37
N ARG A 74 9.72 1.47 11.46
CA ARG A 74 10.09 2.77 10.91
C ARG A 74 10.04 2.77 9.38
N ASP A 75 10.55 1.74 8.74
CA ASP A 75 10.54 1.60 7.28
C ASP A 75 9.10 1.52 6.73
N LEU A 76 8.22 0.78 7.39
CA LEU A 76 6.80 0.72 7.03
C LEU A 76 6.11 2.07 7.19
N ALA A 77 6.41 2.81 8.28
CA ALA A 77 5.84 4.13 8.50
C ALA A 77 6.35 5.15 7.46
N ASP A 78 7.62 5.12 7.09
CA ASP A 78 8.15 5.97 6.01
C ASP A 78 7.51 5.61 4.65
N THR A 79 7.22 4.33 4.44
CA THR A 79 6.54 3.85 3.23
C THR A 79 5.10 4.36 3.16
N VAL A 80 4.29 4.14 4.20
CA VAL A 80 2.88 4.55 4.20
C VAL A 80 2.74 6.07 4.11
N ILE A 81 3.59 6.84 4.78
CA ILE A 81 3.64 8.31 4.63
C ILE A 81 3.87 8.70 3.17
N SER A 82 4.83 8.05 2.51
CA SER A 82 5.15 8.33 1.12
C SER A 82 3.98 8.01 0.17
N GLU A 83 3.31 6.89 0.38
CA GLU A 83 2.18 6.48 -0.47
C GLU A 83 0.96 7.38 -0.27
N VAL A 84 0.60 7.71 0.99
CA VAL A 84 -0.53 8.61 1.28
C VAL A 84 -0.28 10.03 0.74
N VAL A 85 0.94 10.56 0.85
CA VAL A 85 1.28 11.87 0.25
C VAL A 85 1.12 11.85 -1.27
N ARG A 86 1.57 10.79 -1.95
CA ARG A 86 1.43 10.67 -3.40
C ARG A 86 -0.02 10.56 -3.85
N HIS A 87 -0.80 9.80 -3.11
CA HIS A 87 -2.23 9.60 -3.32
C HIS A 87 -2.97 10.93 -3.20
N ALA A 88 -2.89 11.62 -2.06
CA ALA A 88 -3.53 12.90 -1.82
C ALA A 88 -3.19 13.95 -2.89
N ILE A 89 -1.91 14.09 -3.26
CA ILE A 89 -1.50 15.02 -4.32
C ILE A 89 -2.14 14.66 -5.66
N ALA A 90 -2.24 13.41 -6.00
CA ALA A 90 -2.82 12.99 -7.27
C ALA A 90 -4.32 13.27 -7.33
N GLU A 91 -5.05 13.08 -6.22
CA GLU A 91 -6.46 13.43 -6.08
C GLU A 91 -6.68 14.94 -6.19
N GLU A 92 -5.96 15.74 -5.43
CA GLU A 92 -6.07 17.19 -5.48
C GLU A 92 -5.78 17.76 -6.87
N MET A 93 -4.86 17.13 -7.61
CA MET A 93 -4.51 17.58 -8.97
C MET A 93 -5.54 17.21 -10.02
N TYR A 94 -6.17 16.06 -9.90
CA TYR A 94 -6.94 15.49 -11.02
C TYR A 94 -8.33 14.99 -10.66
N VAL A 95 -8.52 14.38 -9.48
CA VAL A 95 -9.81 13.80 -9.09
C VAL A 95 -10.73 14.86 -8.53
N TYR A 96 -10.27 15.70 -7.63
CA TYR A 96 -11.07 16.79 -7.05
C TYR A 96 -11.58 17.81 -8.07
N PRO A 97 -10.82 18.20 -9.10
CA PRO A 97 -11.38 18.98 -10.20
C PRO A 97 -12.53 18.28 -10.94
N ALA A 98 -12.44 16.96 -11.14
CA ALA A 98 -13.52 16.19 -11.74
C ALA A 98 -14.73 16.07 -10.81
N MET A 99 -14.52 15.91 -9.50
CA MET A 99 -15.59 15.91 -8.50
C MET A 99 -16.34 17.25 -8.49
N ARG A 100 -15.63 18.38 -8.51
CA ARG A 100 -16.23 19.72 -8.60
C ARG A 100 -17.08 19.90 -9.85
N GLU A 101 -16.66 19.33 -10.97
CA GLU A 101 -17.38 19.45 -12.25
C GLU A 101 -18.62 18.57 -12.31
N HIS A 102 -18.56 17.36 -11.74
CA HIS A 102 -19.58 16.32 -11.99
C HIS A 102 -20.47 16.01 -10.79
N LEU A 103 -20.06 16.27 -9.55
CA LEU A 103 -20.88 16.01 -8.37
C LEU A 103 -21.80 17.19 -8.03
N PRO A 104 -23.02 16.95 -7.56
CA PRO A 104 -23.97 18.03 -7.20
C PRO A 104 -23.40 18.97 -6.12
N ASP A 105 -22.76 18.42 -5.11
CA ASP A 105 -22.16 19.14 -3.98
C ASP A 105 -20.62 19.04 -4.04
N GLY A 106 -20.05 18.94 -5.25
CA GLY A 106 -18.63 18.68 -5.48
C GLY A 106 -17.68 19.67 -4.83
N GLU A 107 -18.05 20.95 -4.74
CA GLU A 107 -17.24 21.95 -4.03
C GLU A 107 -17.18 21.67 -2.53
N GLN A 108 -18.30 21.29 -1.90
CA GLN A 108 -18.37 20.99 -0.49
C GLN A 108 -17.63 19.69 -0.15
N ALA A 109 -17.81 18.65 -0.97
CA ALA A 109 -17.11 17.38 -0.83
C ALA A 109 -15.59 17.62 -0.88
N VAL A 110 -15.09 18.29 -1.91
CA VAL A 110 -13.66 18.55 -2.06
C VAL A 110 -13.09 19.46 -0.96
N GLU A 111 -13.86 20.42 -0.44
CA GLU A 111 -13.40 21.23 0.69
C GLU A 111 -13.27 20.39 1.96
N HIS A 112 -14.17 19.44 2.18
CA HIS A 112 -14.11 18.49 3.27
C HIS A 112 -12.87 17.59 3.15
N ASP A 113 -12.66 16.95 1.99
CA ASP A 113 -11.54 16.06 1.74
C ASP A 113 -10.18 16.80 1.85
N ASN A 114 -10.10 18.04 1.36
CA ASN A 114 -8.91 18.86 1.54
C ASN A 114 -8.59 19.12 3.03
N GLN A 115 -9.62 19.30 3.87
CA GLN A 115 -9.42 19.45 5.31
C GLN A 115 -8.91 18.14 5.93
N GLU A 116 -9.45 17.00 5.52
CA GLU A 116 -8.99 15.68 6.00
C GLU A 116 -7.55 15.39 5.56
N HIS A 117 -7.19 15.72 4.32
CA HIS A 117 -5.80 15.64 3.83
C HIS A 117 -4.85 16.49 4.67
N GLN A 118 -5.25 17.72 5.01
CA GLN A 118 -4.44 18.57 5.87
C GLN A 118 -4.24 17.96 7.26
N GLU A 119 -5.28 17.40 7.84
CA GLU A 119 -5.21 16.71 9.13
C GLU A 119 -4.31 15.46 9.07
N LEU A 120 -4.38 14.68 7.98
CA LEU A 120 -3.49 13.56 7.71
C LEU A 120 -2.04 14.02 7.56
N GLU A 121 -1.77 15.10 6.83
CA GLU A 121 -0.43 15.66 6.68
C GLU A 121 0.19 16.06 8.03
N GLU A 122 -0.60 16.66 8.93
CA GLU A 122 -0.14 17.02 10.28
C GLU A 122 0.27 15.80 11.09
N VAL A 123 -0.52 14.71 11.04
CA VAL A 123 -0.19 13.45 11.72
C VAL A 123 1.03 12.80 11.10
N MET A 124 1.09 12.69 9.77
CA MET A 124 2.25 12.15 9.06
C MET A 124 3.54 12.90 9.40
N LYS A 125 3.47 14.24 9.49
CA LYS A 125 4.63 15.07 9.88
C LYS A 125 5.11 14.78 11.29
N ARG A 126 4.18 14.57 12.22
CA ARG A 126 4.51 14.17 13.61
C ARG A 126 5.09 12.76 13.64
N LEU A 127 4.51 11.82 12.89
CA LEU A 127 4.99 10.43 12.80
C LEU A 127 6.39 10.35 12.15
N GLU A 128 6.67 11.16 11.14
CA GLU A 128 8.00 11.26 10.51
C GLU A 128 9.07 11.74 11.52
N ALA A 129 8.70 12.59 12.46
CA ALA A 129 9.64 13.20 13.40
C ALA A 129 10.04 12.30 14.58
N VAL A 130 9.31 11.22 14.85
CA VAL A 130 9.55 10.33 16.00
C VAL A 130 10.20 9.00 15.57
N GLN A 131 10.97 8.38 16.45
CA GLN A 131 11.52 7.04 16.24
C GLN A 131 10.47 5.99 16.60
N ALA A 132 10.57 4.78 16.02
CA ALA A 132 9.65 3.67 16.32
C ALA A 132 9.70 3.21 17.80
N SER A 133 10.75 3.54 18.54
CA SER A 133 10.89 3.31 19.98
C SER A 133 10.27 4.41 20.84
N ASP A 134 9.81 5.52 20.24
CA ASP A 134 9.19 6.62 20.99
C ASP A 134 7.81 6.19 21.50
N PRO A 135 7.45 6.49 22.76
CA PRO A 135 6.12 6.19 23.31
C PRO A 135 4.94 6.80 22.53
N GLN A 136 5.17 7.87 21.76
CA GLN A 136 4.15 8.50 20.94
C GLN A 136 3.92 7.80 19.59
N PHE A 137 4.86 6.95 19.15
CA PHE A 137 4.80 6.33 17.83
C PHE A 137 3.50 5.54 17.61
N ASP A 138 3.12 4.68 18.54
CA ASP A 138 1.91 3.88 18.46
C ASP A 138 0.64 4.76 18.43
N ALA A 139 0.59 5.79 19.25
CA ALA A 139 -0.54 6.72 19.26
C ALA A 139 -0.68 7.46 17.91
N LEU A 140 0.43 7.85 17.29
CA LEU A 140 0.43 8.50 15.98
C LEU A 140 0.04 7.54 14.85
N VAL A 141 0.47 6.29 14.91
CA VAL A 141 0.02 5.24 13.95
C VAL A 141 -1.48 5.03 14.06
N HIS A 142 -2.03 4.93 15.27
CA HIS A 142 -3.48 4.81 15.47
C HIS A 142 -4.24 6.05 14.98
N GLU A 143 -3.77 7.25 15.31
CA GLU A 143 -4.38 8.50 14.84
C GLU A 143 -4.40 8.57 13.31
N MET A 144 -3.31 8.19 12.65
CA MET A 144 -3.24 8.12 11.19
C MET A 144 -4.20 7.07 10.62
N THR A 145 -4.28 5.88 11.26
CA THR A 145 -5.18 4.81 10.83
C THR A 145 -6.64 5.26 10.89
N ASP A 146 -7.04 5.89 11.98
CA ASP A 146 -8.43 6.32 12.17
C ASP A 146 -8.81 7.40 11.15
N LYS A 147 -7.94 8.37 10.92
CA LYS A 147 -8.17 9.43 9.94
C LYS A 147 -8.22 8.90 8.51
N LEU A 148 -7.26 8.06 8.12
CA LEU A 148 -7.25 7.48 6.77
C LEU A 148 -8.46 6.57 6.54
N ARG A 149 -8.90 5.81 7.55
CA ARG A 149 -10.08 4.95 7.44
C ARG A 149 -11.36 5.78 7.30
N HIS A 150 -11.45 6.92 8.00
CA HIS A 150 -12.59 7.82 7.87
C HIS A 150 -12.66 8.43 6.47
N HIS A 151 -11.58 9.03 6.02
CA HIS A 151 -11.42 9.60 4.69
C HIS A 151 -11.77 8.60 3.57
N ALA A 152 -11.13 7.44 3.56
CA ALA A 152 -11.41 6.38 2.59
C ALA A 152 -12.87 5.92 2.62
N HIS A 153 -13.50 5.86 3.81
CA HIS A 153 -14.91 5.48 3.93
C HIS A 153 -15.83 6.49 3.24
N ASP A 154 -15.63 7.78 3.45
CA ASP A 154 -16.48 8.83 2.90
C ASP A 154 -16.35 8.88 1.36
N GLU A 155 -15.14 8.78 0.84
CA GLU A 155 -14.92 8.71 -0.61
C GLU A 155 -15.53 7.44 -1.23
N GLU A 156 -15.23 6.28 -0.68
CA GLU A 156 -15.64 4.99 -1.24
C GLU A 156 -17.14 4.72 -1.15
N THR A 157 -17.81 5.26 -0.12
CA THR A 157 -19.24 5.01 0.07
C THR A 157 -20.15 6.11 -0.48
N GLU A 158 -19.67 7.34 -0.57
CA GLU A 158 -20.49 8.48 -0.98
C GLU A 158 -20.05 9.11 -2.31
N GLN A 159 -18.75 9.42 -2.44
CA GLN A 159 -18.25 10.27 -3.53
C GLN A 159 -17.90 9.47 -4.78
N PHE A 160 -17.13 8.39 -4.67
CA PHE A 160 -16.71 7.56 -5.81
C PHE A 160 -17.86 6.89 -6.54
N PRO A 161 -18.89 6.35 -5.86
CA PRO A 161 -20.08 5.84 -6.57
C PRO A 161 -20.78 6.91 -7.40
N LEU A 162 -20.90 8.14 -6.87
CA LEU A 162 -21.50 9.25 -7.60
C LEU A 162 -20.65 9.70 -8.79
N LEU A 163 -19.33 9.72 -8.63
CA LEU A 163 -18.41 10.06 -9.72
C LEU A 163 -18.48 9.02 -10.84
N ARG A 164 -18.50 7.72 -10.48
CA ARG A 164 -18.62 6.61 -11.43
C ARG A 164 -19.95 6.60 -12.19
N ASP A 165 -21.04 7.08 -11.57
CA ASP A 165 -22.35 7.20 -12.22
C ASP A 165 -22.42 8.37 -13.22
N ARG A 166 -21.62 9.41 -13.04
CA ARG A 166 -21.69 10.68 -13.80
C ARG A 166 -20.60 10.87 -14.83
N VAL A 167 -19.48 10.18 -14.68
CA VAL A 167 -18.33 10.28 -15.57
C VAL A 167 -18.22 9.00 -16.40
N SER A 168 -17.99 9.15 -17.70
CA SER A 168 -17.83 7.99 -18.57
C SER A 168 -16.61 7.14 -18.17
N ARG A 169 -16.71 5.82 -18.35
CA ARG A 169 -15.59 4.91 -18.06
C ARG A 169 -14.31 5.32 -18.80
N GLU A 170 -14.43 5.77 -20.03
CA GLU A 170 -13.27 6.22 -20.82
C GLU A 170 -12.58 7.44 -20.20
N GLU A 171 -13.33 8.34 -19.61
CA GLU A 171 -12.79 9.51 -18.90
C GLU A 171 -12.18 9.12 -17.58
N LEU A 172 -12.77 8.19 -16.84
CA LEU A 172 -12.20 7.63 -15.60
C LEU A 172 -10.87 6.89 -15.86
N ILE A 173 -10.75 6.16 -16.96
CA ILE A 173 -9.49 5.52 -17.38
C ILE A 173 -8.42 6.57 -17.73
N LYS A 174 -8.78 7.61 -18.49
CA LYS A 174 -7.87 8.73 -18.79
C LYS A 174 -7.46 9.49 -17.54
N LEU A 175 -8.35 9.60 -16.57
CA LEU A 175 -8.08 10.23 -15.28
C LEU A 175 -7.06 9.41 -14.48
N ARG A 176 -7.18 8.09 -14.49
CA ARG A 176 -6.21 7.17 -13.90
C ARG A 176 -4.80 7.38 -14.48
N GLU A 177 -4.65 7.47 -15.79
CA GLU A 177 -3.34 7.71 -16.42
C GLU A 177 -2.66 9.01 -15.91
N LYS A 178 -3.47 10.05 -15.63
CA LYS A 178 -2.98 11.30 -15.04
C LYS A 178 -2.58 11.13 -13.58
N VAL A 179 -3.40 10.42 -12.80
CA VAL A 179 -3.14 10.07 -11.39
C VAL A 179 -1.85 9.27 -11.29
N ASP A 180 -1.66 8.22 -12.07
CA ASP A 180 -0.44 7.43 -12.14
C ASP A 180 0.81 8.29 -12.43
N THR A 181 0.65 9.25 -13.32
CA THR A 181 1.76 10.17 -13.66
C THR A 181 2.06 11.11 -12.50
N ALA A 182 1.03 11.66 -11.85
CA ALA A 182 1.19 12.54 -10.69
C ALA A 182 1.86 11.81 -9.52
N LYS A 183 1.41 10.61 -9.19
CA LYS A 183 2.00 9.77 -8.12
C LYS A 183 3.51 9.52 -8.34
N LYS A 184 3.94 9.33 -9.59
CA LYS A 184 5.36 9.14 -9.93
C LYS A 184 6.20 10.41 -9.75
N LEU A 185 5.60 11.58 -9.87
CA LEU A 185 6.27 12.88 -9.80
C LEU A 185 6.11 13.56 -8.42
N ALA A 186 5.16 13.12 -7.62
CA ALA A 186 4.85 13.70 -6.33
C ALA A 186 6.02 13.60 -5.33
N PRO A 187 6.14 14.53 -4.36
CA PRO A 187 7.06 14.41 -3.26
C PRO A 187 6.73 13.17 -2.41
N THR A 188 7.74 12.70 -1.69
CA THR A 188 7.63 11.52 -0.82
C THR A 188 7.49 11.89 0.67
N ARG A 189 7.30 13.17 0.99
CA ARG A 189 7.21 13.70 2.35
C ARG A 189 6.08 14.71 2.48
N PRO A 190 5.41 14.74 3.63
CA PRO A 190 4.37 15.70 3.90
C PRO A 190 4.91 17.14 3.96
N HIS A 191 4.14 18.09 3.44
CA HIS A 191 4.45 19.52 3.42
C HIS A 191 3.28 20.33 4.02
N PRO A 192 3.01 20.24 5.33
CA PRO A 192 1.94 21.00 5.98
C PRO A 192 2.09 22.50 5.73
N GLY A 193 0.99 23.15 5.36
CA GLY A 193 0.97 24.58 5.03
C GLY A 193 1.34 24.92 3.59
N ALA A 194 1.60 23.92 2.72
CA ALA A 194 1.62 24.14 1.28
C ALA A 194 0.19 24.42 0.77
N PRO A 195 0.03 25.33 -0.22
CA PRO A 195 -1.30 25.56 -0.79
C PRO A 195 -1.86 24.27 -1.43
N HIS A 196 -2.99 23.80 -0.95
CA HIS A 196 -3.73 22.68 -1.51
C HIS A 196 -4.48 23.15 -2.76
N SER A 197 -3.76 23.27 -3.88
CA SER A 197 -4.35 23.64 -5.15
C SER A 197 -3.64 22.96 -6.32
N ALA A 198 -4.41 22.55 -7.30
CA ALA A 198 -3.88 21.96 -8.53
C ALA A 198 -2.86 22.87 -9.23
N LEU A 199 -3.00 24.19 -9.11
CA LEU A 199 -2.06 25.15 -9.69
C LEU A 199 -0.70 25.09 -8.98
N PHE A 200 -0.71 25.04 -7.64
CA PHE A 200 0.51 24.90 -6.85
C PHE A 200 1.24 23.60 -7.19
N HIS A 201 0.55 22.49 -7.16
CA HIS A 201 1.15 21.19 -7.48
C HIS A 201 1.65 21.12 -8.93
N LYS A 202 0.95 21.71 -9.90
CA LYS A 202 1.43 21.78 -11.29
C LYS A 202 2.68 22.64 -11.44
N LEU A 203 2.81 23.69 -10.65
CA LEU A 203 3.96 24.62 -10.73
C LEU A 203 5.17 24.10 -9.94
N VAL A 204 4.94 23.45 -8.81
CA VAL A 204 5.98 23.08 -7.84
C VAL A 204 6.27 21.57 -7.86
N GLY A 205 5.28 20.75 -8.26
CA GLY A 205 5.33 19.30 -8.15
C GLY A 205 6.62 18.64 -8.65
N PRO A 206 7.06 18.84 -9.90
CA PRO A 206 8.30 18.24 -10.38
C PRO A 206 9.56 18.71 -9.65
N GLY A 207 9.59 20.00 -9.26
CA GLY A 207 10.72 20.59 -8.56
C GLY A 207 10.79 20.16 -7.10
N VAL A 208 9.68 20.16 -6.39
CA VAL A 208 9.59 19.75 -4.97
C VAL A 208 9.92 18.27 -4.83
N GLY A 209 9.31 17.42 -5.62
CA GLY A 209 9.60 15.99 -5.61
C GLY A 209 11.06 15.65 -5.97
N PHE A 210 11.70 16.45 -6.84
CA PHE A 210 13.12 16.31 -7.13
C PHE A 210 13.99 16.70 -5.93
N VAL A 211 13.68 17.82 -5.27
CA VAL A 211 14.42 18.29 -4.09
C VAL A 211 14.32 17.30 -2.94
N ASP A 212 13.13 16.74 -2.69
CA ASP A 212 12.93 15.75 -1.62
C ASP A 212 13.68 14.44 -1.93
N ARG A 213 13.59 13.93 -3.14
CA ARG A 213 14.36 12.74 -3.57
C ARG A 213 15.88 12.98 -3.50
N LEU A 214 16.35 14.19 -3.79
CA LEU A 214 17.75 14.55 -3.67
C LEU A 214 18.16 14.60 -2.19
N ARG A 215 17.32 15.21 -1.32
CA ARG A 215 17.54 15.26 0.12
C ARG A 215 17.52 13.86 0.73
N ASP A 216 16.60 12.99 0.34
CA ASP A 216 16.54 11.60 0.77
C ASP A 216 17.82 10.83 0.43
N LYS A 217 18.37 11.04 -0.77
CA LYS A 217 19.67 10.47 -1.16
C LYS A 217 20.83 11.04 -0.37
N LEU A 218 20.84 12.35 -0.10
CA LEU A 218 21.91 13.02 0.64
C LEU A 218 21.90 12.71 2.13
N THR A 219 20.73 12.45 2.71
CA THR A 219 20.58 12.11 4.13
C THR A 219 20.78 10.62 4.43
N ASN A 220 21.09 9.83 3.40
CA ASN A 220 21.43 8.39 3.53
C ASN A 220 20.33 7.53 4.18
N ARG A 221 19.07 7.93 4.10
CA ARG A 221 17.93 7.13 4.59
C ARG A 221 17.63 5.91 3.73
N SER A 222 18.27 5.78 2.60
CA SER A 222 18.17 4.63 1.71
C SER A 222 19.15 3.49 2.04
N ASN A 223 19.92 3.60 3.14
CA ASN A 223 20.90 2.60 3.56
C ASN A 223 21.02 2.58 5.09
N SER A 224 20.08 1.97 5.74
CA SER A 224 20.27 1.44 7.09
C SER A 224 19.37 0.25 7.26
#